data_eacf0ecd411572569b60422afec6a609
#
_entry.id   eacf0ecd411572569b60422afec6a609
#
_cell.length_a   1.000
_cell.length_b   1.000
_cell.length_c   1.000
_cell.angle_alpha   90.00
_cell.angle_beta   90.00
_cell.angle_gamma   90.00
#
_symmetry.space_group_name_H-M   'P 1'
#
loop_
_entity.id
_entity.type
_entity.pdbx_description
1 polymer ?
#
loop_
_entity_poly.entity_id
_entity_poly.type
_entity_poly.pdbx_seq_one_letter_code
_entity_poly.pdbx_strand_id
1 'polypeptide(L)'
;MIYNSNSFYIEHLKQGDALSLNKLFVINTSRFKLYLPKTLSENRTLESTKSYIIKQEKAMLSKSEYTFTIKEKTSKEIAGLIILKTIDWNTKQGEFAYCIGKSYENNGWMSEAIKATSLFCYKKLKLETFQIISHKTNYASIKVAEKSDFIWQKTLKNEFTPSNQLPQDMELYELNYER
;
A
#
# COMPACT_ATOMS: atom_id res chain seq x y z
N MET A 1 12.44 10.97 -5.42
CA MET A 1 11.04 11.19 -5.88
C MET A 1 10.74 10.15 -6.93
N ILE A 2 9.60 9.44 -6.78
CA ILE A 2 9.18 8.35 -7.68
C ILE A 2 8.16 8.85 -8.68
N TYR A 3 7.24 9.67 -8.20
CA TYR A 3 6.19 10.29 -9.00
C TYR A 3 5.86 11.69 -8.48
N ASN A 4 5.38 12.57 -9.37
CA ASN A 4 4.99 13.94 -9.01
C ASN A 4 3.81 14.39 -9.89
N SER A 5 2.64 14.51 -9.28
CA SER A 5 1.43 15.05 -9.91
C SER A 5 1.20 16.53 -9.53
N ASN A 6 0.08 17.07 -9.93
CA ASN A 6 -0.31 18.43 -9.54
C ASN A 6 -0.68 18.52 -8.05
N SER A 7 -1.22 17.45 -7.46
CA SER A 7 -1.79 17.43 -6.11
C SER A 7 -0.95 16.69 -5.08
N PHE A 8 -0.19 15.69 -5.49
CA PHE A 8 0.62 14.87 -4.60
C PHE A 8 1.91 14.40 -5.25
N TYR A 9 2.81 13.87 -4.45
CA TYR A 9 4.01 13.17 -4.92
C TYR A 9 4.27 11.89 -4.13
N ILE A 10 5.07 10.99 -4.72
CA ILE A 10 5.42 9.70 -4.12
C ILE A 10 6.92 9.64 -3.89
N GLU A 11 7.31 9.23 -2.71
CA GLU A 11 8.69 8.91 -2.37
C GLU A 11 8.76 7.71 -1.42
N HIS A 12 9.97 7.16 -1.21
CA HIS A 12 10.17 6.14 -0.18
C HIS A 12 9.92 6.72 1.22
N LEU A 13 9.35 5.89 2.09
CA LEU A 13 9.21 6.20 3.51
C LEU A 13 10.60 6.41 4.12
N LYS A 14 10.74 7.44 4.95
CA LYS A 14 12.01 7.83 5.61
C LYS A 14 11.80 8.34 7.03
N GLN A 15 12.85 8.38 7.84
CA GLN A 15 12.77 8.73 9.27
C GLN A 15 12.10 10.07 9.54
N GLY A 16 12.32 11.09 8.70
CA GLY A 16 11.65 12.39 8.82
C GLY A 16 10.13 12.36 8.68
N ASP A 17 9.55 11.24 8.28
CA ASP A 17 8.11 11.07 8.06
C ASP A 17 7.35 10.65 9.32
N ALA A 18 8.03 10.36 10.42
CA ALA A 18 7.45 9.73 11.60
C ALA A 18 6.21 10.45 12.15
N LEU A 19 6.29 11.77 12.30
CA LEU A 19 5.18 12.56 12.86
C LEU A 19 3.94 12.54 11.92
N SER A 20 4.16 12.77 10.64
CA SER A 20 3.07 12.79 9.65
C SER A 20 2.45 11.40 9.46
N LEU A 21 3.27 10.35 9.46
CA LEU A 21 2.79 8.97 9.38
C LEU A 21 1.96 8.58 10.61
N ASN A 22 2.47 8.88 11.81
CA ASN A 22 1.72 8.62 13.05
C ASN A 22 0.37 9.34 13.04
N LYS A 23 0.35 10.62 12.67
CA LYS A 23 -0.88 11.42 12.54
C LYS A 23 -1.88 10.77 11.58
N LEU A 24 -1.43 10.29 10.41
CA LEU A 24 -2.29 9.57 9.46
C LEU A 24 -2.96 8.36 10.11
N PHE A 25 -2.21 7.52 10.83
CA PHE A 25 -2.75 6.31 11.45
C PHE A 25 -3.66 6.59 12.64
N VAL A 26 -3.31 7.55 13.49
CA VAL A 26 -4.12 7.93 14.65
C VAL A 26 -5.49 8.48 14.22
N ILE A 27 -5.52 9.40 13.27
CA ILE A 27 -6.77 10.02 12.79
C ILE A 27 -7.67 8.99 12.07
N ASN A 28 -7.08 7.99 11.42
CA ASN A 28 -7.84 7.00 10.63
C ASN A 28 -7.94 5.62 11.32
N THR A 29 -7.73 5.54 12.63
CA THR A 29 -7.65 4.27 13.39
C THR A 29 -8.81 3.32 13.13
N SER A 30 -10.06 3.80 13.22
CA SER A 30 -11.27 2.99 13.05
C SER A 30 -11.36 2.33 11.66
N ARG A 31 -10.89 3.02 10.63
CA ARG A 31 -10.90 2.54 9.24
C ARG A 31 -9.76 1.56 8.98
N PHE A 32 -8.55 1.93 9.38
CA PHE A 32 -7.37 1.11 9.13
C PHE A 32 -7.36 -0.19 9.95
N LYS A 33 -8.07 -0.22 11.08
CA LYS A 33 -8.27 -1.44 11.87
C LYS A 33 -8.93 -2.57 11.06
N LEU A 34 -9.78 -2.23 10.10
CA LEU A 34 -10.50 -3.22 9.28
C LEU A 34 -9.61 -3.86 8.20
N TYR A 35 -8.70 -3.08 7.61
CA TYR A 35 -7.98 -3.49 6.40
C TYR A 35 -6.45 -3.60 6.56
N LEU A 36 -5.88 -2.91 7.55
CA LEU A 36 -4.44 -2.89 7.84
C LEU A 36 -4.14 -3.02 9.34
N PRO A 37 -4.71 -4.03 10.03
CA PRO A 37 -4.60 -4.13 11.49
C PRO A 37 -3.15 -4.24 11.97
N LYS A 38 -2.29 -4.95 11.24
CA LYS A 38 -0.86 -5.10 11.56
C LYS A 38 -0.13 -3.77 11.46
N THR A 39 -0.22 -3.08 10.33
CA THR A 39 0.42 -1.77 10.12
C THR A 39 -0.11 -0.74 11.11
N LEU A 40 -1.41 -0.73 11.40
CA LEU A 40 -1.99 0.12 12.43
C LEU A 40 -1.40 -0.15 13.81
N SER A 41 -1.25 -1.42 14.20
CA SER A 41 -0.70 -1.77 15.53
C SER A 41 0.74 -1.28 15.72
N GLU A 42 1.52 -1.25 14.65
CA GLU A 42 2.90 -0.75 14.62
C GLU A 42 3.00 0.79 14.56
N ASN A 43 1.88 1.52 14.38
CA ASN A 43 1.85 2.98 14.21
C ASN A 43 0.93 3.72 15.20
N ARG A 44 0.62 3.12 16.36
CA ARG A 44 -0.29 3.73 17.35
C ARG A 44 0.32 4.91 18.10
N THR A 45 1.61 4.90 18.31
CA THR A 45 2.36 5.96 19.02
C THR A 45 3.46 6.45 18.11
N LEU A 46 3.95 7.67 18.36
CA LEU A 46 5.08 8.22 17.61
C LEU A 46 6.33 7.34 17.74
N GLU A 47 6.55 6.75 18.90
CA GLU A 47 7.69 5.88 19.17
C GLU A 47 7.61 4.57 18.37
N SER A 48 6.43 3.93 18.35
CA SER A 48 6.23 2.74 17.54
C SER A 48 6.32 3.05 16.04
N THR A 49 5.87 4.23 15.61
CA THR A 49 6.01 4.68 14.22
C THR A 49 7.48 4.87 13.81
N LYS A 50 8.31 5.44 14.66
CA LYS A 50 9.77 5.54 14.41
C LYS A 50 10.39 4.15 14.26
N SER A 51 10.04 3.22 15.15
CA SER A 51 10.51 1.83 15.09
C SER A 51 10.03 1.12 13.81
N TYR A 52 8.78 1.35 13.40
CA TYR A 52 8.23 0.87 12.14
C TYR A 52 9.04 1.38 10.94
N ILE A 53 9.34 2.68 10.88
CA ILE A 53 10.11 3.27 9.78
C ILE A 53 11.50 2.64 9.69
N ILE A 54 12.21 2.48 10.81
CA ILE A 54 13.53 1.81 10.83
C ILE A 54 13.43 0.38 10.30
N LYS A 55 12.38 -0.35 10.67
CA LYS A 55 12.11 -1.69 10.16
C LYS A 55 11.89 -1.68 8.65
N GLN A 56 11.09 -0.73 8.14
CA GLN A 56 10.82 -0.60 6.71
C GLN A 56 12.06 -0.19 5.90
N GLU A 57 12.91 0.69 6.41
CA GLU A 57 14.20 1.02 5.79
C GLU A 57 15.10 -0.22 5.66
N LYS A 58 15.16 -1.06 6.71
CA LYS A 58 15.92 -2.33 6.66
C LYS A 58 15.32 -3.32 5.65
N ALA A 59 14.00 -3.44 5.60
CA ALA A 59 13.30 -4.30 4.64
C ALA A 59 13.57 -3.85 3.19
N MET A 60 13.58 -2.55 2.92
CA MET A 60 13.93 -2.00 1.62
C MET A 60 15.39 -2.31 1.23
N LEU A 61 16.34 -2.15 2.17
CA LEU A 61 17.76 -2.48 1.92
C LEU A 61 17.97 -3.96 1.61
N SER A 62 17.24 -4.85 2.30
CA SER A 62 17.26 -6.31 2.03
C SER A 62 16.40 -6.71 0.84
N LYS A 63 15.71 -5.78 0.20
CA LYS A 63 14.79 -6.01 -0.92
C LYS A 63 13.62 -6.94 -0.60
N SER A 64 13.24 -7.05 0.66
CA SER A 64 12.13 -7.92 1.10
C SER A 64 10.79 -7.20 1.08
N GLU A 65 10.77 -5.87 1.25
CA GLU A 65 9.57 -5.04 1.21
C GLU A 65 9.95 -3.59 0.86
N TYR A 66 9.07 -2.88 0.16
CA TYR A 66 9.24 -1.46 -0.13
C TYR A 66 8.02 -0.69 0.34
N THR A 67 8.23 0.36 1.11
CA THR A 67 7.15 1.25 1.57
C THR A 67 7.31 2.64 0.96
N PHE A 68 6.23 3.10 0.33
CA PHE A 68 6.13 4.40 -0.33
C PHE A 68 5.09 5.27 0.37
N THR A 69 5.36 6.55 0.46
CA THR A 69 4.44 7.57 0.97
C THR A 69 3.81 8.34 -0.18
N ILE A 70 2.51 8.58 -0.09
CA ILE A 70 1.80 9.56 -0.90
C ILE A 70 1.73 10.83 -0.05
N LYS A 71 2.37 11.91 -0.50
CA LYS A 71 2.40 13.18 0.22
C LYS A 71 1.63 14.25 -0.52
N GLU A 72 0.74 14.93 0.18
CA GLU A 72 0.01 16.09 -0.35
C GLU A 72 1.00 17.21 -0.67
N LYS A 73 0.83 17.85 -1.83
CA LYS A 73 1.86 18.73 -2.41
C LYS A 73 2.04 20.04 -1.66
N THR A 74 0.99 20.58 -1.08
CA THR A 74 0.99 21.87 -0.36
C THR A 74 1.48 21.69 1.08
N SER A 75 0.83 20.81 1.85
CA SER A 75 1.12 20.60 3.26
C SER A 75 2.36 19.74 3.52
N LYS A 76 2.78 18.93 2.53
CA LYS A 76 3.81 17.87 2.65
C LYS A 76 3.44 16.73 3.61
N GLU A 77 2.21 16.74 4.12
CA GLU A 77 1.68 15.69 5.00
C GLU A 77 1.46 14.38 4.24
N ILE A 78 1.62 13.27 4.93
CA ILE A 78 1.34 11.95 4.35
C ILE A 78 -0.17 11.76 4.23
N ALA A 79 -0.63 11.64 2.99
CA ALA A 79 -2.00 11.34 2.62
C ALA A 79 -2.30 9.83 2.63
N GLY A 80 -1.28 8.99 2.36
CA GLY A 80 -1.43 7.55 2.29
C GLY A 80 -0.11 6.80 2.20
N LEU A 81 -0.20 5.47 2.29
CA LEU A 81 0.91 4.54 2.10
C LEU A 81 0.61 3.55 0.99
N ILE A 82 1.66 3.12 0.31
CA ILE A 82 1.69 1.94 -0.55
C ILE A 82 2.83 1.04 -0.06
N ILE A 83 2.55 -0.22 0.15
CA ILE A 83 3.50 -1.23 0.60
C ILE A 83 3.57 -2.31 -0.47
N LEU A 84 4.75 -2.52 -1.05
CA LEU A 84 5.03 -3.65 -1.92
C LEU A 84 5.69 -4.74 -1.09
N LYS A 85 5.00 -5.84 -0.88
CA LYS A 85 5.38 -6.97 -0.03
C LYS A 85 5.29 -8.30 -0.76
N THR A 86 5.61 -9.40 -0.08
CA THR A 86 5.53 -10.77 -0.64
C THR A 86 6.27 -10.87 -1.99
N ILE A 87 7.47 -10.25 -2.04
CA ILE A 87 8.23 -10.17 -3.28
C ILE A 87 8.90 -11.52 -3.56
N ASP A 88 8.58 -12.09 -4.70
CA ASP A 88 9.30 -13.23 -5.27
C ASP A 88 10.13 -12.75 -6.47
N TRP A 89 11.44 -12.71 -6.27
CA TRP A 89 12.38 -12.28 -7.30
C TRP A 89 12.57 -13.28 -8.44
N ASN A 90 12.26 -14.57 -8.20
CA ASN A 90 12.38 -15.61 -9.23
C ASN A 90 11.24 -15.52 -10.22
N THR A 91 10.01 -15.33 -9.71
CA THR A 91 8.81 -15.13 -10.53
C THR A 91 8.57 -13.66 -10.88
N LYS A 92 9.40 -12.75 -10.38
CA LYS A 92 9.33 -11.29 -10.56
C LYS A 92 7.96 -10.71 -10.18
N GLN A 93 7.42 -11.16 -9.06
CA GLN A 93 6.07 -10.84 -8.59
C GLN A 93 6.10 -10.14 -7.24
N GLY A 94 5.12 -9.27 -6.99
CA GLY A 94 4.91 -8.64 -5.69
C GLY A 94 3.46 -8.27 -5.44
N GLU A 95 3.08 -8.13 -4.17
CA GLU A 95 1.73 -7.78 -3.74
C GLU A 95 1.70 -6.35 -3.20
N PHE A 96 0.74 -5.53 -3.65
CA PHE A 96 0.47 -4.23 -3.10
C PHE A 96 -0.57 -4.28 -1.97
N ALA A 97 -0.21 -3.69 -0.82
CA ALA A 97 -1.14 -3.24 0.20
C ALA A 97 -1.09 -1.72 0.29
N TYR A 98 -2.21 -1.05 0.59
CA TYR A 98 -2.24 0.41 0.63
C TYR A 98 -3.35 0.94 1.53
N CYS A 99 -3.19 2.20 1.93
CA CYS A 99 -4.23 2.97 2.59
C CYS A 99 -4.14 4.45 2.22
N ILE A 100 -5.28 5.13 2.34
CA ILE A 100 -5.36 6.58 2.17
C ILE A 100 -6.20 7.20 3.29
N GLY A 101 -5.79 8.36 3.78
CA GLY A 101 -6.53 9.11 4.79
C GLY A 101 -7.89 9.57 4.26
N LYS A 102 -8.89 9.60 5.15
CA LYS A 102 -10.27 9.95 4.81
C LYS A 102 -10.38 11.29 4.04
N SER A 103 -9.58 12.28 4.42
CA SER A 103 -9.59 13.61 3.79
C SER A 103 -9.12 13.61 2.33
N TYR A 104 -8.48 12.54 1.88
CA TYR A 104 -7.90 12.41 0.54
C TYR A 104 -8.63 11.37 -0.33
N GLU A 105 -9.72 10.75 0.20
CA GLU A 105 -10.53 9.80 -0.55
C GLU A 105 -11.30 10.45 -1.70
N ASN A 106 -11.70 9.61 -2.63
CA ASN A 106 -12.54 9.98 -3.79
C ASN A 106 -11.91 10.98 -4.78
N ASN A 107 -10.64 11.34 -4.60
CA ASN A 107 -9.89 12.22 -5.50
C ASN A 107 -9.11 11.47 -6.59
N GLY A 108 -9.21 10.14 -6.64
CA GLY A 108 -8.47 9.31 -7.58
C GLY A 108 -6.99 9.10 -7.24
N TRP A 109 -6.48 9.72 -6.18
CA TRP A 109 -5.06 9.69 -5.83
C TRP A 109 -4.49 8.28 -5.66
N MET A 110 -5.23 7.38 -4.98
CA MET A 110 -4.72 6.03 -4.77
C MET A 110 -4.59 5.25 -6.09
N SER A 111 -5.56 5.35 -7.00
CA SER A 111 -5.47 4.67 -8.29
C SER A 111 -4.32 5.20 -9.13
N GLU A 112 -4.14 6.52 -9.18
CA GLU A 112 -3.01 7.17 -9.86
C GLU A 112 -1.67 6.78 -9.22
N ALA A 113 -1.62 6.72 -7.89
CA ALA A 113 -0.42 6.35 -7.15
C ALA A 113 -0.04 4.88 -7.36
N ILE A 114 -1.00 3.95 -7.40
CA ILE A 114 -0.76 2.53 -7.69
C ILE A 114 -0.24 2.37 -9.13
N LYS A 115 -0.82 3.04 -10.13
CA LYS A 115 -0.31 3.04 -11.50
C LYS A 115 1.15 3.52 -11.57
N ALA A 116 1.45 4.65 -10.95
CA ALA A 116 2.78 5.24 -10.96
C ALA A 116 3.80 4.34 -10.23
N THR A 117 3.41 3.77 -9.08
CA THR A 117 4.30 2.91 -8.28
C THR A 117 4.56 1.58 -8.97
N SER A 118 3.54 0.94 -9.58
CA SER A 118 3.71 -0.31 -10.32
C SER A 118 4.65 -0.11 -11.54
N LEU A 119 4.49 0.99 -12.28
CA LEU A 119 5.38 1.33 -13.38
C LEU A 119 6.82 1.58 -12.91
N PHE A 120 6.99 2.25 -11.77
CA PHE A 120 8.31 2.43 -11.14
C PHE A 120 8.94 1.08 -10.77
N CYS A 121 8.18 0.21 -10.10
CA CYS A 121 8.65 -1.12 -9.68
C CYS A 121 9.01 -2.01 -10.90
N TYR A 122 8.22 -1.97 -11.96
CA TYR A 122 8.54 -2.64 -13.21
C TYR A 122 9.86 -2.11 -13.80
N LYS A 123 9.99 -0.80 -13.99
CA LYS A 123 11.17 -0.19 -14.62
C LYS A 123 12.44 -0.29 -13.79
N LYS A 124 12.35 -0.13 -12.45
CA LYS A 124 13.52 -0.01 -11.56
C LYS A 124 13.84 -1.29 -10.82
N LEU A 125 12.82 -2.04 -10.37
CA LEU A 125 13.01 -3.28 -9.63
C LEU A 125 12.93 -4.51 -10.54
N LYS A 126 12.49 -4.36 -11.80
CA LYS A 126 12.34 -5.45 -12.78
C LYS A 126 11.29 -6.49 -12.34
N LEU A 127 10.31 -6.09 -11.55
CA LEU A 127 9.15 -6.90 -11.26
C LEU A 127 8.15 -6.78 -12.40
N GLU A 128 7.52 -7.87 -12.78
CA GLU A 128 6.67 -7.97 -13.97
C GLU A 128 5.19 -8.12 -13.61
N THR A 129 4.89 -8.82 -12.52
CA THR A 129 3.53 -9.08 -12.06
C THR A 129 3.27 -8.45 -10.71
N PHE A 130 2.18 -7.71 -10.60
CA PHE A 130 1.73 -7.09 -9.36
C PHE A 130 0.37 -7.60 -8.98
N GLN A 131 0.18 -7.88 -7.69
CA GLN A 131 -1.06 -8.41 -7.14
C GLN A 131 -1.70 -7.41 -6.17
N ILE A 132 -3.03 -7.40 -6.14
CA ILE A 132 -3.85 -6.79 -5.11
C ILE A 132 -4.81 -7.87 -4.64
N ILE A 133 -4.80 -8.13 -3.31
CA ILE A 133 -5.69 -9.10 -2.67
C ILE A 133 -6.63 -8.33 -1.76
N SER A 134 -7.94 -8.47 -1.96
CA SER A 134 -8.93 -7.69 -1.23
C SER A 134 -10.18 -8.50 -0.92
N HIS A 135 -10.81 -8.24 0.22
CA HIS A 135 -12.12 -8.83 0.52
C HIS A 135 -13.18 -8.28 -0.44
N LYS A 136 -14.11 -9.13 -0.87
CA LYS A 136 -15.15 -8.78 -1.85
C LYS A 136 -16.05 -7.60 -1.46
N THR A 137 -16.16 -7.28 -0.16
CA THR A 137 -16.91 -6.11 0.33
C THR A 137 -16.08 -4.85 0.45
N ASN A 138 -14.76 -4.92 0.22
CA ASN A 138 -13.90 -3.75 0.17
C ASN A 138 -13.97 -3.07 -1.20
N TYR A 139 -15.15 -2.53 -1.52
CA TYR A 139 -15.41 -1.90 -2.82
C TYR A 139 -14.43 -0.78 -3.16
N ALA A 140 -13.92 -0.07 -2.16
CA ALA A 140 -12.93 0.99 -2.38
C ALA A 140 -11.62 0.42 -2.93
N SER A 141 -11.13 -0.69 -2.36
CA SER A 141 -9.92 -1.36 -2.84
C SER A 141 -10.12 -2.00 -4.22
N ILE A 142 -11.27 -2.62 -4.46
CA ILE A 142 -11.63 -3.18 -5.77
C ILE A 142 -11.62 -2.10 -6.85
N LYS A 143 -12.26 -0.95 -6.60
CA LYS A 143 -12.23 0.19 -7.53
C LYS A 143 -10.82 0.72 -7.80
N VAL A 144 -9.95 0.71 -6.79
CA VAL A 144 -8.54 1.09 -6.99
C VAL A 144 -7.86 0.09 -7.91
N ALA A 145 -8.02 -1.22 -7.68
CA ALA A 145 -7.44 -2.25 -8.53
C ALA A 145 -7.89 -2.10 -10.00
N GLU A 146 -9.21 -2.05 -10.24
CA GLU A 146 -9.78 -1.91 -11.57
C GLU A 146 -9.34 -0.62 -12.29
N LYS A 147 -9.36 0.52 -11.59
CA LYS A 147 -8.89 1.81 -12.14
C LYS A 147 -7.39 1.87 -12.38
N SER A 148 -6.63 0.95 -11.78
CA SER A 148 -5.18 0.84 -11.95
C SER A 148 -4.79 -0.29 -12.92
N ASP A 149 -5.74 -0.73 -13.76
CA ASP A 149 -5.57 -1.72 -14.82
C ASP A 149 -5.28 -3.14 -14.31
N PHE A 150 -5.55 -3.42 -13.02
CA PHE A 150 -5.51 -4.77 -12.48
C PHE A 150 -6.78 -5.51 -12.90
N ILE A 151 -6.61 -6.76 -13.32
CA ILE A 151 -7.68 -7.64 -13.81
C ILE A 151 -7.95 -8.70 -12.75
N TRP A 152 -9.23 -8.92 -12.42
CA TRP A 152 -9.63 -10.01 -11.53
C TRP A 152 -9.21 -11.37 -12.11
N GLN A 153 -8.64 -12.22 -11.27
CA GLN A 153 -8.13 -13.54 -11.62
C GLN A 153 -9.00 -14.66 -11.05
N LYS A 154 -9.16 -14.64 -9.74
CA LYS A 154 -9.87 -15.71 -8.99
C LYS A 154 -10.18 -15.30 -7.56
N THR A 155 -11.06 -16.07 -6.94
CA THR A 155 -11.28 -16.05 -5.49
C THR A 155 -10.30 -17.00 -4.81
N LEU A 156 -9.53 -16.50 -3.87
CA LEU A 156 -8.64 -17.26 -2.99
C LEU A 156 -9.44 -17.72 -1.77
N LYS A 157 -9.64 -19.02 -1.62
CA LYS A 157 -10.43 -19.60 -0.54
C LYS A 157 -9.67 -19.57 0.79
N ASN A 158 -10.34 -19.07 1.85
CA ASN A 158 -9.79 -19.02 3.22
C ASN A 158 -8.44 -18.29 3.32
N GLU A 159 -8.18 -17.31 2.45
CA GLU A 159 -6.88 -16.64 2.32
C GLU A 159 -6.54 -15.76 3.52
N PHE A 160 -7.52 -15.17 4.16
CA PHE A 160 -7.30 -14.25 5.27
C PHE A 160 -8.13 -14.64 6.50
N THR A 161 -7.48 -14.73 7.66
CA THR A 161 -8.17 -14.96 8.94
C THR A 161 -8.02 -13.73 9.83
N PRO A 162 -9.05 -12.88 9.94
CA PRO A 162 -9.03 -11.77 10.90
C PRO A 162 -8.97 -12.30 12.33
N SER A 163 -8.41 -11.50 13.26
CA SER A 163 -8.37 -11.87 14.68
C SER A 163 -9.77 -12.21 15.20
N ASN A 164 -9.94 -13.38 15.81
CA ASN A 164 -11.18 -13.90 16.39
C ASN A 164 -12.36 -14.04 15.38
N GLN A 165 -12.06 -14.28 14.12
CA GLN A 165 -13.06 -14.52 13.07
C GLN A 165 -12.72 -15.80 12.28
N LEU A 166 -13.70 -16.26 11.50
CA LEU A 166 -13.49 -17.37 10.56
C LEU A 166 -12.64 -16.92 9.38
N PRO A 167 -11.92 -17.86 8.73
CA PRO A 167 -11.22 -17.60 7.50
C PRO A 167 -12.16 -17.01 6.43
N GLN A 168 -11.66 -16.04 5.69
CA GLN A 168 -12.41 -15.31 4.67
C GLN A 168 -11.79 -15.51 3.29
N ASP A 169 -12.67 -15.61 2.30
CA ASP A 169 -12.29 -15.62 0.89
C ASP A 169 -11.84 -14.21 0.48
N MET A 170 -10.80 -14.15 -0.33
CA MET A 170 -10.28 -12.90 -0.87
C MET A 170 -10.28 -12.93 -2.39
N GLU A 171 -10.44 -11.78 -3.00
CA GLU A 171 -10.38 -11.62 -4.47
C GLU A 171 -8.97 -11.21 -4.88
N LEU A 172 -8.40 -11.94 -5.84
CA LEU A 172 -7.10 -11.67 -6.43
C LEU A 172 -7.25 -10.88 -7.73
N TYR A 173 -6.58 -9.75 -7.80
CA TYR A 173 -6.41 -8.93 -8.99
C TYR A 173 -4.95 -8.87 -9.39
N GLU A 174 -4.64 -8.91 -10.68
CA GLU A 174 -3.27 -8.86 -11.20
C GLU A 174 -3.10 -7.81 -12.30
N LEU A 175 -1.94 -7.16 -12.28
CA LEU A 175 -1.39 -6.35 -13.36
C LEU A 175 -0.11 -7.00 -13.85
N ASN A 176 0.00 -7.29 -15.14
CA ASN A 176 1.20 -7.87 -15.74
C ASN A 176 1.69 -6.97 -16.87
N TYR A 177 2.96 -6.57 -16.82
CA TYR A 177 3.58 -5.67 -17.80
C TYR A 177 4.20 -6.39 -19.02
N GLU A 178 4.34 -7.71 -18.97
CA GLU A 178 4.94 -8.53 -20.04
C GLU A 178 3.87 -9.27 -20.89
N ARG A 179 2.59 -9.00 -20.65
CA ARG A 179 1.49 -9.56 -21.46
C ARG A 179 0.92 -8.57 -22.44
#